data_81b7d48585a36b3727fd77ec66cdc52a
#
_entry.id   81b7d48585a36b3727fd77ec66cdc52a
#
_cell.length_a   1.000
_cell.length_b   1.000
_cell.length_c   1.000
_cell.angle_alpha   90.00
_cell.angle_beta   90.00
_cell.angle_gamma   90.00
#
_symmetry.space_group_name_H-M   'P 1'
#
loop_
_entity.id
_entity.type
_entity.pdbx_description
1 polymer ?
#
loop_
_entity_poly.entity_id
_entity_poly.type
_entity_poly.pdbx_seq_one_letter_code
_entity_poly.pdbx_strand_id
1 'polypeptide(L)'
;MCRGRVLLVDDHEAFLAVEARLLEPEFEVVTTARDGRAVLEEAARLAPDILLLDISMPVLDGIQAARLLKASGCQAKIIFMTVHGDQDYVQAGLAAGALGYVVKSRLATDLLPALREVLAGRSFVSPSISMA
;
A
#
# COMPACT_ATOMS: atom_id res chain seq x y z
N MET A 1 -14.75 -18.86 -1.18
CA MET A 1 -13.54 -18.35 -0.51
C MET A 1 -13.50 -16.84 -0.59
N CYS A 2 -13.16 -16.20 0.53
CA CYS A 2 -13.04 -14.74 0.55
C CYS A 2 -11.76 -14.31 -0.15
N ARG A 3 -11.89 -13.41 -1.13
CA ARG A 3 -10.73 -12.75 -1.74
C ARG A 3 -10.26 -11.66 -0.80
N GLY A 4 -8.95 -11.43 -0.74
CA GLY A 4 -8.41 -10.32 0.03
C GLY A 4 -8.97 -8.99 -0.47
N ARG A 5 -9.39 -8.13 0.45
CA ARG A 5 -9.96 -6.83 0.13
C ARG A 5 -8.89 -5.76 0.20
N VAL A 6 -8.74 -5.00 -0.87
CA VAL A 6 -7.64 -4.04 -1.03
C VAL A 6 -8.19 -2.64 -1.29
N LEU A 7 -7.65 -1.67 -0.55
CA LEU A 7 -7.89 -0.25 -0.80
C LEU A 7 -6.64 0.33 -1.48
N LEU A 8 -6.80 0.90 -2.66
CA LEU A 8 -5.71 1.50 -3.43
C LEU A 8 -5.67 3.00 -3.19
N VAL A 9 -4.48 3.53 -2.88
CA VAL A 9 -4.30 4.95 -2.60
C VAL A 9 -3.13 5.50 -3.41
N ASP A 10 -3.44 6.39 -4.35
CA ASP A 10 -2.46 7.03 -5.22
C ASP A 10 -3.10 8.29 -5.81
N ASP A 11 -2.35 9.36 -5.92
CA ASP A 11 -2.86 10.60 -6.52
C ASP A 11 -2.81 10.57 -8.06
N HIS A 12 -2.24 9.52 -8.66
CA HIS A 12 -2.16 9.34 -10.10
C HIS A 12 -3.16 8.29 -10.58
N GLU A 13 -4.19 8.70 -11.29
CA GLU A 13 -5.22 7.79 -11.80
C GLU A 13 -4.66 6.69 -12.68
N ALA A 14 -3.61 6.98 -13.45
CA ALA A 14 -3.00 5.99 -14.32
C ALA A 14 -2.45 4.81 -13.52
N PHE A 15 -1.81 5.08 -12.38
CA PHE A 15 -1.30 4.02 -11.52
C PHE A 15 -2.43 3.23 -10.86
N LEU A 16 -3.48 3.91 -10.43
CA LEU A 16 -4.65 3.22 -9.85
C LEU A 16 -5.25 2.24 -10.83
N ALA A 17 -5.38 2.63 -12.10
CA ALA A 17 -5.92 1.76 -13.14
C ALA A 17 -5.05 0.52 -13.38
N VAL A 18 -3.73 0.71 -13.44
CA VAL A 18 -2.78 -0.39 -13.64
C VAL A 18 -2.82 -1.35 -12.46
N GLU A 19 -2.79 -0.81 -11.25
CA GLU A 19 -2.83 -1.62 -10.02
C GLU A 19 -4.11 -2.43 -9.94
N ALA A 20 -5.25 -1.80 -10.22
CA ALA A 20 -6.52 -2.50 -10.19
C ALA A 20 -6.55 -3.68 -11.18
N ARG A 21 -6.05 -3.47 -12.39
CA ARG A 21 -5.96 -4.54 -13.39
C ARG A 21 -5.10 -5.70 -12.95
N LEU A 22 -3.95 -5.39 -12.35
CA LEU A 22 -3.03 -6.43 -11.88
C LEU A 22 -3.65 -7.25 -10.75
N LEU A 23 -4.48 -6.63 -9.91
CA LEU A 23 -5.02 -7.26 -8.71
C LEU A 23 -6.34 -7.98 -8.93
N GLU A 24 -7.18 -7.52 -9.84
CA GLU A 24 -8.54 -8.06 -10.05
C GLU A 24 -8.62 -9.58 -10.17
N PRO A 25 -7.71 -10.27 -10.84
CA PRO A 25 -7.82 -11.73 -10.93
C PRO A 25 -7.73 -12.45 -9.59
N GLU A 26 -7.12 -11.84 -8.58
CA GLU A 26 -6.84 -12.52 -7.32
C GLU A 26 -7.38 -11.80 -6.09
N PHE A 27 -7.55 -10.48 -6.14
CA PHE A 27 -7.98 -9.66 -5.02
C PHE A 27 -9.20 -8.83 -5.36
N GLU A 28 -9.93 -8.41 -4.34
CA GLU A 28 -11.06 -7.50 -4.52
C GLU A 28 -10.61 -6.07 -4.20
N VAL A 29 -10.63 -5.19 -5.22
CA VAL A 29 -10.35 -3.77 -5.01
C VAL A 29 -11.66 -3.12 -4.56
N VAL A 30 -11.74 -2.78 -3.27
CA VAL A 30 -13.00 -2.28 -2.70
C VAL A 30 -13.27 -0.82 -3.02
N THR A 31 -12.21 -0.01 -3.10
CA THR A 31 -12.31 1.38 -3.56
C THR A 31 -10.92 1.93 -3.81
N THR A 32 -10.87 3.16 -4.30
CA THR A 32 -9.61 3.90 -4.48
C THR A 32 -9.71 5.24 -3.76
N ALA A 33 -8.57 5.74 -3.30
CA ALA A 33 -8.46 7.06 -2.70
C ALA A 33 -7.29 7.79 -3.34
N ARG A 34 -7.34 9.12 -3.36
CA ARG A 34 -6.35 9.92 -4.07
C ARG A 34 -5.50 10.81 -3.17
N ASP A 35 -5.76 10.81 -1.89
CA ASP A 35 -4.94 11.54 -0.93
C ASP A 35 -5.01 10.88 0.45
N GLY A 36 -4.13 11.32 1.35
CA GLY A 36 -4.01 10.70 2.66
C GLY A 36 -5.21 10.91 3.58
N ARG A 37 -5.98 11.97 3.37
CA ARG A 37 -7.17 12.21 4.18
C ARG A 37 -8.30 11.28 3.77
N ALA A 38 -8.48 11.09 2.47
CA ALA A 38 -9.51 10.18 1.96
C ALA A 38 -9.27 8.75 2.42
N VAL A 39 -8.01 8.31 2.53
CA VAL A 39 -7.72 6.95 2.96
C VAL A 39 -8.12 6.72 4.42
N LEU A 40 -8.00 7.74 5.28
CA LEU A 40 -8.42 7.60 6.67
C LEU A 40 -9.92 7.31 6.77
N GLU A 41 -10.72 8.02 5.99
CA GLU A 41 -12.17 7.85 5.97
C GLU A 41 -12.56 6.50 5.35
N GLU A 42 -11.98 6.15 4.22
CA GLU A 42 -12.33 4.93 3.52
C GLU A 42 -11.88 3.68 4.26
N ALA A 43 -10.71 3.71 4.90
CA ALA A 43 -10.25 2.58 5.70
C ALA A 43 -11.17 2.31 6.89
N ALA A 44 -11.65 3.38 7.54
CA ALA A 44 -12.59 3.24 8.65
C ALA A 44 -13.94 2.68 8.17
N ARG A 45 -14.40 3.12 6.99
CA ARG A 45 -15.69 2.71 6.44
C ARG A 45 -15.69 1.28 5.93
N LEU A 46 -14.62 0.88 5.25
CA LEU A 46 -14.58 -0.39 4.51
C LEU A 46 -13.80 -1.51 5.20
N ALA A 47 -12.95 -1.17 6.17
CA ALA A 47 -12.11 -2.13 6.89
C ALA A 47 -11.41 -3.12 5.93
N PRO A 48 -10.58 -2.65 5.00
CA PRO A 48 -9.90 -3.53 4.05
C PRO A 48 -8.87 -4.41 4.74
N ASP A 49 -8.47 -5.49 4.07
CA ASP A 49 -7.40 -6.36 4.57
C ASP A 49 -6.02 -5.77 4.31
N ILE A 50 -5.87 -5.10 3.17
CA ILE A 50 -4.60 -4.51 2.75
C ILE A 50 -4.83 -3.10 2.24
N LEU A 51 -3.89 -2.21 2.58
CA LEU A 51 -3.82 -0.85 2.04
C LEU A 51 -2.56 -0.74 1.18
N LEU A 52 -2.75 -0.39 -0.10
CA LEU A 52 -1.65 -0.01 -0.98
C LEU A 52 -1.55 1.49 -0.98
N LEU A 53 -0.52 2.03 -0.32
CA LEU A 53 -0.34 3.46 -0.13
C LEU A 53 0.84 4.00 -0.93
N ASP A 54 0.58 4.98 -1.79
CA ASP A 54 1.65 5.78 -2.37
C ASP A 54 2.25 6.65 -1.27
N ILE A 55 3.57 6.73 -1.18
CA ILE A 55 4.23 7.56 -0.19
C ILE A 55 4.04 9.04 -0.49
N SER A 56 4.22 9.44 -1.75
CA SER A 56 4.15 10.85 -2.17
C SER A 56 2.73 11.22 -2.58
N MET A 57 1.98 11.81 -1.65
CA MET A 57 0.61 12.26 -1.92
C MET A 57 0.39 13.67 -1.37
N PRO A 58 -0.55 14.44 -1.99
CA PRO A 58 -0.88 15.75 -1.46
C PRO A 58 -1.65 15.66 -0.15
N VAL A 59 -1.71 16.75 0.60
CA VAL A 59 -2.42 16.93 1.86
C VAL A 59 -1.75 16.17 3.01
N LEU A 60 -1.63 14.86 2.88
CA LEU A 60 -1.06 13.99 3.90
C LEU A 60 -0.34 12.87 3.19
N ASP A 61 0.97 12.74 3.37
CA ASP A 61 1.72 11.68 2.68
C ASP A 61 1.40 10.30 3.25
N GLY A 62 1.84 9.25 2.51
CA GLY A 62 1.52 7.88 2.87
C GLY A 62 2.05 7.46 4.23
N ILE A 63 3.23 7.94 4.63
CA ILE A 63 3.81 7.58 5.93
C ILE A 63 3.01 8.20 7.06
N GLN A 64 2.63 9.48 6.92
CA GLN A 64 1.78 10.14 7.90
C GLN A 64 0.41 9.47 8.00
N ALA A 65 -0.18 9.12 6.85
CA ALA A 65 -1.46 8.41 6.83
C ALA A 65 -1.36 7.08 7.55
N ALA A 66 -0.27 6.32 7.32
CA ALA A 66 -0.07 5.03 7.98
C ALA A 66 0.03 5.18 9.51
N ARG A 67 0.75 6.20 9.98
CA ARG A 67 0.87 6.46 11.42
C ARG A 67 -0.49 6.77 12.04
N LEU A 68 -1.28 7.60 11.37
CA LEU A 68 -2.62 7.97 11.87
C LEU A 68 -3.57 6.78 11.86
N LEU A 69 -3.52 5.95 10.82
CA LEU A 69 -4.34 4.75 10.74
C LEU A 69 -4.00 3.79 11.89
N LYS A 70 -2.72 3.58 12.14
CA LYS A 70 -2.28 2.71 13.21
C LYS A 70 -2.73 3.25 14.57
N ALA A 71 -2.59 4.55 14.78
CA ALA A 71 -3.02 5.18 16.02
C ALA A 71 -4.53 5.07 16.25
N SER A 72 -5.31 5.01 15.17
CA SER A 72 -6.77 4.86 15.25
C SER A 72 -7.23 3.41 15.41
N GLY A 73 -6.30 2.46 15.43
CA GLY A 73 -6.62 1.04 15.60
C GLY A 73 -6.92 0.28 14.32
N CYS A 74 -6.55 0.84 13.17
CA CYS A 74 -6.75 0.17 11.88
C CYS A 74 -5.96 -1.15 11.83
N GLN A 75 -6.63 -2.23 11.47
CA GLN A 75 -6.04 -3.57 11.41
C GLN A 75 -5.49 -3.93 10.04
N ALA A 76 -5.71 -3.08 9.03
CA ALA A 76 -5.26 -3.36 7.67
C ALA A 76 -3.73 -3.43 7.61
N LYS A 77 -3.24 -4.35 6.79
CA LYS A 77 -1.81 -4.46 6.52
C LYS A 77 -1.44 -3.46 5.44
N ILE A 78 -0.32 -2.79 5.62
CA ILE A 78 0.07 -1.67 4.76
C ILE A 78 1.24 -2.07 3.88
N ILE A 79 1.09 -1.80 2.57
CA ILE A 79 2.16 -1.89 1.59
C ILE A 79 2.36 -0.50 1.01
N PHE A 80 3.58 0.04 1.13
CA PHE A 80 3.91 1.31 0.52
C PHE A 80 4.36 1.11 -0.92
N MET A 81 4.03 2.08 -1.76
CA MET A 81 4.56 2.14 -3.12
C MET A 81 5.31 3.44 -3.32
N THR A 82 6.40 3.38 -4.06
CA THR A 82 7.26 4.52 -4.30
C THR A 82 7.84 4.50 -5.71
N VAL A 83 8.11 5.68 -6.25
CA VAL A 83 8.83 5.81 -7.51
C VAL A 83 10.32 5.50 -7.30
N HIS A 84 10.85 5.87 -6.14
CA HIS A 84 12.26 5.69 -5.82
C HIS A 84 12.44 4.75 -4.63
N GLY A 85 13.40 3.85 -4.73
CA GLY A 85 13.74 2.95 -3.63
C GLY A 85 14.68 3.59 -2.62
N ASP A 86 14.34 4.78 -2.14
CA ASP A 86 15.15 5.51 -1.18
C ASP A 86 15.10 4.82 0.18
N GLN A 87 16.27 4.46 0.70
CA GLN A 87 16.38 3.72 1.96
C GLN A 87 15.77 4.46 3.15
N ASP A 88 15.88 5.78 3.19
CA ASP A 88 15.30 6.57 4.28
C ASP A 88 13.78 6.44 4.30
N TYR A 89 13.14 6.47 3.14
CA TYR A 89 11.70 6.27 3.05
C TYR A 89 11.29 4.85 3.39
N VAL A 90 12.09 3.87 2.97
CA VAL A 90 11.82 2.46 3.30
C VAL A 90 11.83 2.27 4.81
N GLN A 91 12.85 2.78 5.49
CA GLN A 91 12.95 2.64 6.95
C GLN A 91 11.83 3.37 7.67
N ALA A 92 11.49 4.58 7.22
CA ALA A 92 10.40 5.34 7.82
C ALA A 92 9.06 4.61 7.64
N GLY A 93 8.83 4.00 6.48
CA GLY A 93 7.62 3.23 6.22
C GLY A 93 7.52 1.99 7.09
N LEU A 94 8.61 1.25 7.23
CA LEU A 94 8.65 0.07 8.08
C LEU A 94 8.44 0.46 9.56
N ALA A 95 9.03 1.56 10.00
CA ALA A 95 8.84 2.07 11.35
C ALA A 95 7.39 2.50 11.59
N ALA A 96 6.68 2.94 10.55
CA ALA A 96 5.26 3.28 10.64
C ALA A 96 4.36 2.04 10.65
N GLY A 97 4.92 0.85 10.55
CA GLY A 97 4.18 -0.39 10.68
C GLY A 97 3.83 -1.09 9.37
N ALA A 98 4.41 -0.65 8.25
CA ALA A 98 4.17 -1.32 6.97
C ALA A 98 4.85 -2.68 6.92
N LEU A 99 4.21 -3.63 6.27
CA LEU A 99 4.78 -4.95 6.03
C LEU A 99 5.37 -5.06 4.63
N GLY A 100 4.98 -4.19 3.70
CA GLY A 100 5.43 -4.28 2.33
C GLY A 100 5.91 -2.96 1.77
N TYR A 101 6.79 -3.06 0.78
CA TYR A 101 7.35 -1.91 0.09
C TYR A 101 7.63 -2.30 -1.37
N VAL A 102 6.94 -1.65 -2.30
CA VAL A 102 7.05 -1.97 -3.72
C VAL A 102 7.46 -0.73 -4.51
N VAL A 103 8.45 -0.88 -5.40
CA VAL A 103 8.86 0.19 -6.29
C VAL A 103 7.92 0.20 -7.50
N LYS A 104 7.42 1.38 -7.86
CA LYS A 104 6.41 1.51 -8.93
C LYS A 104 6.90 1.00 -10.29
N SER A 105 8.20 1.09 -10.56
CA SER A 105 8.76 0.57 -11.81
C SER A 105 8.71 -0.96 -11.92
N ARG A 106 8.39 -1.65 -10.82
CA ARG A 106 8.33 -3.12 -10.78
C ARG A 106 6.94 -3.64 -10.45
N LEU A 107 5.91 -2.84 -10.67
CA LEU A 107 4.54 -3.24 -10.33
C LEU A 107 4.13 -4.56 -10.97
N ALA A 108 4.40 -4.73 -12.25
CA ALA A 108 3.99 -5.94 -12.98
C ALA A 108 4.63 -7.21 -12.40
N THR A 109 5.83 -7.10 -11.83
CA THR A 109 6.57 -8.24 -11.29
C THR A 109 6.32 -8.44 -9.80
N ASP A 110 6.27 -7.34 -9.04
CA ASP A 110 6.35 -7.40 -7.58
C ASP A 110 5.01 -7.24 -6.86
N LEU A 111 3.99 -6.66 -7.51
CA LEU A 111 2.76 -6.30 -6.80
C LEU A 111 2.01 -7.52 -6.25
N LEU A 112 1.70 -8.50 -7.09
CA LEU A 112 0.99 -9.70 -6.64
C LEU A 112 1.78 -10.49 -5.60
N PRO A 113 3.09 -10.76 -5.81
CA PRO A 113 3.87 -11.41 -4.77
C PRO A 113 3.87 -10.66 -3.44
N ALA A 114 3.95 -9.32 -3.48
CA ALA A 114 3.92 -8.51 -2.27
C ALA A 114 2.61 -8.68 -1.51
N LEU A 115 1.48 -8.63 -2.21
CA LEU A 115 0.18 -8.79 -1.55
C LEU A 115 0.02 -10.19 -0.97
N ARG A 116 0.46 -11.22 -1.69
CA ARG A 116 0.39 -12.59 -1.19
C ARG A 116 1.19 -12.76 0.09
N GLU A 117 2.41 -12.25 0.12
CA GLU A 117 3.28 -12.34 1.30
C GLU A 117 2.69 -11.58 2.48
N VAL A 118 2.24 -10.35 2.25
CA VAL A 118 1.70 -9.50 3.30
C VAL A 118 0.39 -10.06 3.85
N LEU A 119 -0.46 -10.58 2.99
CA LEU A 119 -1.72 -11.20 3.44
C LEU A 119 -1.46 -12.43 4.33
N ALA A 120 -0.39 -13.14 4.07
CA ALA A 120 0.04 -14.28 4.90
C ALA A 120 0.77 -13.84 6.18
N GLY A 121 0.92 -12.55 6.41
CA GLY A 121 1.59 -12.02 7.60
C GLY A 121 3.10 -11.88 7.47
N ARG A 122 3.63 -12.07 6.27
CA ARG A 122 5.06 -11.92 6.00
C ARG A 122 5.35 -10.55 5.40
N SER A 123 6.61 -10.13 5.43
CA SER A 123 7.02 -8.86 4.84
C SER A 123 7.52 -9.07 3.40
N PHE A 124 7.46 -8.00 2.62
CA PHE A 124 7.98 -8.00 1.24
C PHE A 124 8.60 -6.64 0.93
N VAL A 125 9.83 -6.65 0.41
CA VAL A 125 10.49 -5.44 -0.07
C VAL A 125 11.00 -5.73 -1.48
N SER A 126 10.72 -4.83 -2.43
CA SER A 126 11.18 -4.99 -3.81
C SER A 126 12.69 -5.26 -3.86
N PRO A 127 13.14 -6.25 -4.65
CA PRO A 127 14.57 -6.59 -4.70
C PRO A 127 15.49 -5.45 -5.12
N SER A 128 14.96 -4.45 -5.83
CA SER A 128 15.73 -3.29 -6.25
C SER A 128 16.04 -2.30 -5.12
N ILE A 129 15.45 -2.49 -3.93
CA ILE A 129 15.65 -1.61 -2.78
C ILE A 129 16.77 -2.18 -1.92
N SER A 130 17.79 -1.36 -1.64
CA SER A 130 18.88 -1.76 -0.75
C SER A 130 18.45 -1.56 0.69
N MET A 131 18.60 -2.60 1.49
CA MET A 131 18.30 -2.58 2.94
C MET A 131 19.57 -2.57 3.79
N ALA A 132 20.70 -2.47 3.15
CA ALA A 132 22.00 -2.51 3.84
C ALA A 132 22.25 -1.24 4.65
#